data_5d4e11998b4c4377ba085cecf7ba78d5
#
_entry.id   5d4e11998b4c4377ba085cecf7ba78d5
#
_cell.length_a   1.000
_cell.length_b   1.000
_cell.length_c   1.000
_cell.angle_alpha   90.00
_cell.angle_beta   90.00
_cell.angle_gamma   90.00
#
_symmetry.space_group_name_H-M   'P 1'
#
loop_
_entity.id
_entity.type
_entity.pdbx_description
1 polymer ?
#
loop_
_entity_poly.entity_id
_entity_poly.type
_entity_poly.pdbx_seq_one_letter_code
_entity_poly.pdbx_strand_id
1 'polypeptide(L)'
;GSAGSPEKVRWLTDELGFTAAFDYHAGPVAEQLAAAAPDGIDVYFDNVGGEHLEAAVGALRLRGRAAICGSISAYNAVSPPPGPRNLSLLVANRLTLRGFLVGDHTDLRPEFLETVSGWLASGELVVRETVREGLEDAVPAFLDLLRGGNTGKMVVRLAE
;
A
#
# COMPACT_ATOMS: atom_id res chain seq x y z
N GLY A 1 -4.07 7.60 2.82
CA GLY A 1 -3.12 6.49 2.90
C GLY A 1 -2.82 6.02 4.31
N SER A 2 -2.13 4.88 4.46
CA SER A 2 -1.66 4.39 5.77
C SER A 2 -0.17 4.04 5.71
N ALA A 3 0.53 4.23 6.82
CA ALA A 3 1.94 3.91 6.98
C ALA A 3 2.22 3.42 8.40
N GLY A 4 3.41 2.86 8.65
CA GLY A 4 3.76 2.23 9.93
C GLY A 4 4.57 3.12 10.87
N SER A 5 4.61 4.43 10.65
CA SER A 5 5.20 5.37 11.61
C SER A 5 4.71 6.80 11.36
N PRO A 6 4.74 7.66 12.41
CA PRO A 6 4.39 9.07 12.27
C PRO A 6 5.28 9.82 11.26
N GLU A 7 6.54 9.43 11.12
CA GLU A 7 7.45 10.03 10.12
C GLU A 7 6.97 9.75 8.69
N LYS A 8 6.64 8.48 8.41
CA LYS A 8 6.11 8.08 7.10
C LYS A 8 4.77 8.74 6.80
N VAL A 9 3.90 8.89 7.81
CA VAL A 9 2.62 9.61 7.66
C VAL A 9 2.88 11.06 7.25
N ARG A 10 3.78 11.76 7.93
CA ARG A 10 4.16 13.14 7.54
C ARG A 10 4.71 13.19 6.13
N TRP A 11 5.56 12.25 5.74
CA TRP A 11 6.08 12.20 4.37
C TRP A 11 4.97 12.06 3.32
N LEU A 12 3.95 11.22 3.59
CA LEU A 12 2.79 11.09 2.70
C LEU A 12 2.03 12.41 2.55
N THR A 13 1.78 13.13 3.66
CA THR A 13 0.98 14.36 3.63
C THR A 13 1.77 15.56 3.15
N ASP A 14 2.98 15.75 3.66
CA ASP A 14 3.73 17.00 3.50
C ASP A 14 4.53 17.03 2.19
N GLU A 15 5.01 15.86 1.73
CA GLU A 15 5.85 15.78 0.54
C GLU A 15 5.13 15.13 -0.66
N LEU A 16 4.29 14.13 -0.43
CA LEU A 16 3.58 13.41 -1.51
C LEU A 16 2.16 13.93 -1.78
N GLY A 17 1.69 14.91 -1.02
CA GLY A 17 0.41 15.57 -1.26
C GLY A 17 -0.82 14.71 -0.98
N PHE A 18 -0.72 13.69 -0.14
CA PHE A 18 -1.88 12.93 0.30
C PHE A 18 -2.83 13.81 1.10
N THR A 19 -4.10 13.81 0.78
CA THR A 19 -5.13 14.59 1.51
C THR A 19 -5.19 14.20 2.98
N ALA A 20 -5.04 12.91 3.29
CA ALA A 20 -4.95 12.41 4.66
C ALA A 20 -4.13 11.11 4.70
N ALA A 21 -3.43 10.89 5.80
CA ALA A 21 -2.75 9.64 6.09
C ALA A 21 -2.77 9.35 7.59
N PHE A 22 -2.62 8.07 7.97
CA PHE A 22 -2.60 7.65 9.36
C PHE A 22 -1.56 6.57 9.63
N ASP A 23 -1.10 6.50 10.89
CA ASP A 23 -0.24 5.42 11.39
C ASP A 23 -1.13 4.25 11.84
N TYR A 24 -1.06 3.13 11.14
CA TYR A 24 -1.90 1.97 11.46
C TYR A 24 -1.55 1.30 12.79
N HIS A 25 -0.43 1.67 13.43
CA HIS A 25 -0.11 1.24 14.80
C HIS A 25 -0.76 2.12 15.89
N ALA A 26 -1.27 3.30 15.53
CA ALA A 26 -1.82 4.25 16.51
C ALA A 26 -3.23 3.89 16.98
N GLY A 27 -3.90 2.93 16.36
CA GLY A 27 -5.25 2.50 16.74
C GLY A 27 -5.91 1.64 15.65
N PRO A 28 -7.19 1.26 15.84
CA PRO A 28 -7.92 0.44 14.87
C PRO A 28 -7.97 1.09 13.49
N VAL A 29 -7.60 0.33 12.45
CA VAL A 29 -7.53 0.84 11.07
C VAL A 29 -8.88 1.38 10.59
N ALA A 30 -9.98 0.71 10.95
CA ALA A 30 -11.33 1.12 10.56
C ALA A 30 -11.70 2.52 11.10
N GLU A 31 -11.37 2.80 12.35
CA GLU A 31 -11.66 4.11 12.99
C GLU A 31 -10.81 5.23 12.36
N GLN A 32 -9.52 4.95 12.13
CA GLN A 32 -8.62 5.90 11.52
C GLN A 32 -9.00 6.17 10.05
N LEU A 33 -9.40 5.13 9.29
CA LEU A 33 -9.88 5.29 7.92
C LEU A 33 -11.17 6.10 7.88
N ALA A 34 -12.11 5.85 8.79
CA ALA A 34 -13.35 6.61 8.88
C ALA A 34 -13.10 8.09 9.19
N ALA A 35 -12.12 8.39 10.06
CA ALA A 35 -11.71 9.77 10.35
C ALA A 35 -11.03 10.45 9.14
N ALA A 36 -10.20 9.71 8.41
CA ALA A 36 -9.49 10.22 7.23
C ALA A 36 -10.38 10.37 5.98
N ALA A 37 -11.44 9.58 5.88
CA ALA A 37 -12.38 9.56 4.76
C ALA A 37 -13.83 9.43 5.26
N PRO A 38 -14.38 10.47 5.91
CA PRO A 38 -15.71 10.42 6.55
C PRO A 38 -16.86 10.15 5.58
N ASP A 39 -16.67 10.52 4.32
CA ASP A 39 -17.65 10.25 3.26
C ASP A 39 -17.43 8.89 2.58
N GLY A 40 -16.50 8.07 3.04
CA GLY A 40 -16.11 6.81 2.42
C GLY A 40 -15.14 6.97 1.25
N ILE A 41 -14.79 5.84 0.61
CA ILE A 41 -13.83 5.77 -0.48
C ILE A 41 -14.43 5.13 -1.72
N ASP A 42 -13.97 5.51 -2.91
CA ASP A 42 -14.44 4.94 -4.18
C ASP A 42 -13.51 3.83 -4.69
N VAL A 43 -12.21 3.96 -4.40
CA VAL A 43 -11.18 3.02 -4.86
C VAL A 43 -10.22 2.71 -3.71
N TYR A 44 -9.90 1.43 -3.55
CA TYR A 44 -8.87 0.95 -2.65
C TYR A 44 -7.82 0.14 -3.40
N PHE A 45 -6.54 0.40 -3.14
CA PHE A 45 -5.42 -0.39 -3.65
C PHE A 45 -4.78 -1.13 -2.49
N ASP A 46 -4.76 -2.46 -2.53
CA ASP A 46 -4.37 -3.31 -1.42
C ASP A 46 -3.07 -4.09 -1.65
N ASN A 47 -2.06 -3.82 -0.83
CA ASN A 47 -0.86 -4.63 -0.67
C ASN A 47 -0.82 -5.35 0.69
N VAL A 48 -1.78 -5.08 1.58
CA VAL A 48 -1.69 -5.43 3.00
C VAL A 48 -2.60 -6.58 3.38
N GLY A 49 -3.85 -6.58 2.91
CA GLY A 49 -4.86 -7.55 3.33
C GLY A 49 -5.33 -7.36 4.78
N GLY A 50 -5.82 -8.44 5.39
CA GLY A 50 -6.18 -8.48 6.81
C GLY A 50 -7.13 -7.36 7.24
N GLU A 51 -6.79 -6.69 8.36
CA GLU A 51 -7.59 -5.60 8.93
C GLU A 51 -7.76 -4.41 7.97
N HIS A 52 -6.74 -4.10 7.14
CA HIS A 52 -6.82 -3.03 6.16
C HIS A 52 -7.88 -3.33 5.09
N LEU A 53 -7.92 -4.56 4.58
CA LEU A 53 -8.93 -4.96 3.61
C LEU A 53 -10.33 -4.92 4.22
N GLU A 54 -10.50 -5.42 5.45
CA GLU A 54 -11.78 -5.38 6.16
C GLU A 54 -12.25 -3.93 6.36
N ALA A 55 -11.37 -3.04 6.83
CA ALA A 55 -11.67 -1.62 7.00
C ALA A 55 -12.05 -0.96 5.67
N ALA A 56 -11.29 -1.23 4.61
CA ALA A 56 -11.57 -0.69 3.27
C ALA A 56 -12.91 -1.16 2.73
N VAL A 57 -13.24 -2.46 2.85
CA VAL A 57 -14.57 -2.99 2.44
C VAL A 57 -15.68 -2.28 3.20
N GLY A 58 -15.47 -1.96 4.49
CA GLY A 58 -16.43 -1.20 5.30
C GLY A 58 -16.61 0.25 4.85
N ALA A 59 -15.55 0.87 4.33
CA ALA A 59 -15.53 2.27 3.92
C ALA A 59 -15.88 2.49 2.43
N LEU A 60 -15.86 1.43 1.60
CA LEU A 60 -16.18 1.54 0.18
C LEU A 60 -17.63 1.96 -0.04
N ARG A 61 -17.78 3.02 -0.82
CA ARG A 61 -19.09 3.55 -1.28
C ARG A 61 -19.79 2.57 -2.21
N LEU A 62 -21.02 2.90 -2.53
CA LEU A 62 -21.81 2.17 -3.52
C LEU A 62 -21.05 2.04 -4.85
N ARG A 63 -20.86 0.79 -5.33
CA ARG A 63 -20.07 0.42 -6.52
C ARG A 63 -18.57 0.73 -6.40
N GLY A 64 -18.08 0.88 -5.17
CA GLY A 64 -16.65 1.01 -4.89
C GLY A 64 -15.85 -0.20 -5.36
N ARG A 65 -14.57 0.00 -5.60
CA ARG A 65 -13.67 -1.01 -6.20
C ARG A 65 -12.41 -1.18 -5.37
N ALA A 66 -11.96 -2.42 -5.22
CA ALA A 66 -10.67 -2.73 -4.63
C ALA A 66 -9.79 -3.51 -5.61
N ALA A 67 -8.58 -3.02 -5.85
CA ALA A 67 -7.52 -3.72 -6.57
C ALA A 67 -6.62 -4.43 -5.55
N ILE A 68 -6.64 -5.76 -5.55
CA ILE A 68 -5.92 -6.59 -4.58
C ILE A 68 -4.61 -7.06 -5.22
N CYS A 69 -3.51 -6.46 -4.82
CA CYS A 69 -2.16 -6.74 -5.32
C CYS A 69 -1.38 -7.68 -4.40
N GLY A 70 -1.65 -7.66 -3.09
CA GLY A 70 -0.92 -8.47 -2.13
C GLY A 70 -1.59 -8.53 -0.76
N SER A 71 -0.97 -9.28 0.16
CA SER A 71 -1.45 -9.46 1.52
C SER A 71 -0.28 -9.63 2.50
N ILE A 72 0.60 -8.62 2.55
CA ILE A 72 1.86 -8.70 3.32
C ILE A 72 1.62 -8.97 4.80
N SER A 73 0.47 -8.60 5.35
CA SER A 73 0.10 -8.90 6.74
C SER A 73 0.02 -10.39 7.04
N ALA A 74 -0.16 -11.23 6.02
CA ALA A 74 -0.25 -12.68 6.14
C ALA A 74 1.10 -13.40 5.94
N TYR A 75 2.14 -12.75 5.42
CA TYR A 75 3.38 -13.42 5.00
C TYR A 75 4.16 -14.05 6.15
N ASN A 76 4.10 -13.48 7.35
CA ASN A 76 4.75 -14.00 8.56
C ASN A 76 3.78 -14.76 9.48
N ALA A 77 2.55 -15.00 9.05
CA ALA A 77 1.55 -15.68 9.87
C ALA A 77 1.85 -17.18 9.97
N VAL A 78 1.82 -17.73 11.17
CA VAL A 78 2.02 -19.18 11.44
C VAL A 78 0.82 -20.00 10.98
N SER A 79 -0.36 -19.37 10.93
CA SER A 79 -1.60 -19.97 10.41
C SER A 79 -2.31 -18.94 9.53
N PRO A 80 -3.13 -19.37 8.55
CA PRO A 80 -3.86 -18.45 7.72
C PRO A 80 -4.69 -17.48 8.57
N PRO A 81 -4.52 -16.15 8.41
CA PRO A 81 -5.34 -15.19 9.14
C PRO A 81 -6.79 -15.26 8.65
N PRO A 82 -7.76 -14.88 9.48
CA PRO A 82 -9.15 -14.82 9.05
C PRO A 82 -9.31 -13.78 7.92
N GLY A 83 -10.19 -14.07 6.98
CA GLY A 83 -10.60 -13.11 5.95
C GLY A 83 -11.50 -12.00 6.52
N PRO A 84 -11.84 -10.99 5.70
CA PRO A 84 -12.77 -9.93 6.08
C PRO A 84 -14.13 -10.51 6.52
N ARG A 85 -14.63 -10.08 7.67
CA ARG A 85 -15.92 -10.55 8.24
C ARG A 85 -17.13 -9.85 7.63
N ASN A 86 -16.92 -8.78 6.89
CA ASN A 86 -17.94 -7.89 6.33
C ASN A 86 -18.17 -8.07 4.83
N LEU A 87 -17.86 -9.24 4.25
CA LEU A 87 -18.02 -9.53 2.81
C LEU A 87 -19.48 -9.43 2.34
N SER A 88 -20.49 -9.47 3.22
CA SER A 88 -21.89 -9.20 2.88
C SER A 88 -22.09 -7.80 2.27
N LEU A 89 -21.21 -6.84 2.59
CA LEU A 89 -21.21 -5.51 1.99
C LEU A 89 -20.92 -5.51 0.48
N LEU A 90 -20.27 -6.57 -0.04
CA LEU A 90 -20.10 -6.71 -1.50
C LEU A 90 -21.45 -6.72 -2.20
N VAL A 91 -22.42 -7.42 -1.64
CA VAL A 91 -23.78 -7.48 -2.18
C VAL A 91 -24.52 -6.17 -1.91
N ALA A 92 -24.53 -5.71 -0.66
CA ALA A 92 -25.26 -4.52 -0.25
C ALA A 92 -24.83 -3.27 -1.03
N ASN A 93 -23.52 -3.06 -1.18
CA ASN A 93 -22.94 -1.90 -1.86
C ASN A 93 -22.52 -2.18 -3.31
N ARG A 94 -22.78 -3.39 -3.85
CA ARG A 94 -22.39 -3.80 -5.22
C ARG A 94 -20.91 -3.54 -5.50
N LEU A 95 -20.03 -3.93 -4.53
CA LEU A 95 -18.60 -3.72 -4.59
C LEU A 95 -17.93 -4.68 -5.57
N THR A 96 -16.79 -4.26 -6.11
CA THR A 96 -15.92 -5.10 -6.93
C THR A 96 -14.55 -5.25 -6.26
N LEU A 97 -14.17 -6.47 -5.90
CA LEU A 97 -12.81 -6.81 -5.47
C LEU A 97 -12.14 -7.62 -6.57
N ARG A 98 -11.01 -7.15 -7.08
CA ARG A 98 -10.29 -7.82 -8.16
C ARG A 98 -8.83 -8.05 -7.79
N GLY A 99 -8.43 -9.33 -7.73
CA GLY A 99 -7.03 -9.72 -7.66
C GLY A 99 -6.35 -9.54 -9.02
N PHE A 100 -5.06 -9.19 -9.02
CA PHE A 100 -4.25 -9.09 -10.22
C PHE A 100 -2.77 -9.33 -9.93
N LEU A 101 -2.04 -9.73 -10.95
CA LEU A 101 -0.58 -9.74 -10.98
C LEU A 101 -0.11 -8.76 -12.06
N VAL A 102 0.89 -7.95 -11.74
CA VAL A 102 1.43 -6.97 -12.70
C VAL A 102 1.96 -7.64 -13.98
N GLY A 103 2.44 -8.90 -13.88
CA GLY A 103 2.92 -9.68 -15.02
C GLY A 103 1.85 -9.99 -16.08
N ASP A 104 0.55 -9.97 -15.71
CA ASP A 104 -0.56 -10.20 -16.64
C ASP A 104 -0.88 -8.96 -17.49
N HIS A 105 -0.23 -7.82 -17.22
CA HIS A 105 -0.47 -6.53 -17.85
C HIS A 105 0.78 -5.97 -18.54
N THR A 106 1.55 -6.84 -19.19
CA THR A 106 2.79 -6.45 -19.91
C THR A 106 2.52 -5.56 -21.12
N ASP A 107 1.33 -5.61 -21.68
CA ASP A 107 0.83 -4.74 -22.73
C ASP A 107 0.79 -3.25 -22.32
N LEU A 108 0.58 -2.96 -21.03
CA LEU A 108 0.58 -1.61 -20.48
C LEU A 108 1.99 -1.07 -20.20
N ARG A 109 3.03 -1.91 -20.26
CA ARG A 109 4.39 -1.52 -19.88
C ARG A 109 4.96 -0.33 -20.68
N PRO A 110 4.78 -0.23 -22.01
CA PRO A 110 5.30 0.90 -22.77
C PRO A 110 4.68 2.24 -22.30
N GLU A 111 3.36 2.29 -22.17
CA GLU A 111 2.64 3.46 -21.68
C GLU A 111 3.05 3.82 -20.25
N PHE A 112 3.18 2.83 -19.38
CA PHE A 112 3.65 3.01 -18.00
C PHE A 112 5.05 3.65 -17.97
N LEU A 113 5.99 3.11 -18.74
CA LEU A 113 7.37 3.62 -18.77
C LEU A 113 7.43 5.06 -19.30
N GLU A 114 6.71 5.38 -20.35
CA GLU A 114 6.64 6.73 -20.90
C GLU A 114 6.08 7.71 -19.88
N THR A 115 4.92 7.40 -19.30
CA THR A 115 4.21 8.25 -18.34
C THR A 115 5.03 8.49 -17.07
N VAL A 116 5.52 7.40 -16.45
CA VAL A 116 6.24 7.48 -15.17
C VAL A 116 7.62 8.12 -15.35
N SER A 117 8.31 7.86 -16.46
CA SER A 117 9.58 8.56 -16.76
C SER A 117 9.37 10.07 -16.96
N GLY A 118 8.25 10.46 -17.57
CA GLY A 118 7.87 11.88 -17.70
C GLY A 118 7.66 12.53 -16.34
N TRP A 119 6.90 11.90 -15.45
CA TRP A 119 6.65 12.42 -14.10
C TRP A 119 7.90 12.47 -13.22
N LEU A 120 8.80 11.49 -13.36
CA LEU A 120 10.10 11.53 -12.68
C LEU A 120 10.97 12.70 -13.17
N ALA A 121 11.02 12.91 -14.48
CA ALA A 121 11.80 13.98 -15.08
C ALA A 121 11.26 15.39 -14.75
N SER A 122 9.94 15.54 -14.64
CA SER A 122 9.28 16.79 -14.27
C SER A 122 9.27 17.06 -12.75
N GLY A 123 9.56 16.04 -11.93
CA GLY A 123 9.44 16.10 -10.46
C GLY A 123 8.01 15.97 -9.94
N GLU A 124 7.04 15.66 -10.80
CA GLU A 124 5.67 15.39 -10.39
C GLU A 124 5.55 14.08 -9.58
N LEU A 125 6.46 13.12 -9.83
CA LEU A 125 6.57 11.89 -9.05
C LEU A 125 7.84 11.96 -8.18
N VAL A 126 7.63 11.99 -6.87
CA VAL A 126 8.72 11.96 -5.88
C VAL A 126 9.01 10.51 -5.50
N VAL A 127 10.25 10.09 -5.64
CA VAL A 127 10.74 8.77 -5.22
C VAL A 127 11.71 8.92 -4.07
N ARG A 128 11.56 8.08 -3.06
CA ARG A 128 12.50 7.97 -1.94
C ARG A 128 13.04 6.56 -1.86
N GLU A 129 14.33 6.45 -1.57
CA GLU A 129 15.01 5.17 -1.42
C GLU A 129 15.70 5.08 -0.06
N THR A 130 15.71 3.89 0.50
CA THR A 130 16.58 3.50 1.62
C THR A 130 17.66 2.61 1.05
N VAL A 131 18.87 3.14 0.95
CA VAL A 131 20.01 2.43 0.33
C VAL A 131 20.85 1.74 1.40
N ARG A 132 21.18 0.48 1.16
CA ARG A 132 22.18 -0.31 1.89
C ARG A 132 23.34 -0.63 0.97
N GLU A 133 24.54 -0.74 1.49
CA GLU A 133 25.75 -0.91 0.70
C GLU A 133 26.30 -2.33 0.85
N GLY A 134 26.65 -2.96 -0.30
CA GLY A 134 27.27 -4.26 -0.36
C GLY A 134 26.28 -5.44 -0.35
N LEU A 135 26.71 -6.55 -0.96
CA LEU A 135 25.90 -7.77 -1.03
C LEU A 135 25.64 -8.38 0.37
N GLU A 136 26.56 -8.20 1.30
CA GLU A 136 26.46 -8.63 2.69
C GLU A 136 25.26 -8.03 3.42
N ASP A 137 24.82 -6.83 3.02
CA ASP A 137 23.66 -6.16 3.58
C ASP A 137 22.32 -6.63 2.96
N ALA A 138 22.32 -7.49 1.94
CA ALA A 138 21.09 -7.90 1.26
C ALA A 138 20.10 -8.62 2.21
N VAL A 139 20.57 -9.54 3.05
CA VAL A 139 19.71 -10.24 4.02
C VAL A 139 19.27 -9.32 5.17
N PRO A 140 20.17 -8.54 5.82
CA PRO A 140 19.74 -7.53 6.78
C PRO A 140 18.72 -6.53 6.21
N ALA A 141 18.93 -6.01 5.00
CA ALA A 141 18.00 -5.10 4.33
C ALA A 141 16.61 -5.73 4.10
N PHE A 142 16.57 -7.00 3.69
CA PHE A 142 15.31 -7.72 3.52
C PHE A 142 14.57 -7.91 4.84
N LEU A 143 15.27 -8.28 5.91
CA LEU A 143 14.67 -8.42 7.24
C LEU A 143 14.18 -7.06 7.80
N ASP A 144 14.92 -5.99 7.52
CA ASP A 144 14.54 -4.63 7.91
C ASP A 144 13.28 -4.17 7.14
N LEU A 145 13.20 -4.46 5.84
CA LEU A 145 12.00 -4.23 5.02
C LEU A 145 10.75 -4.89 5.63
N LEU A 146 10.85 -6.15 6.05
CA LEU A 146 9.73 -6.89 6.66
C LEU A 146 9.29 -6.32 8.01
N ARG A 147 10.13 -5.52 8.65
CA ARG A 147 9.83 -4.80 9.91
C ARG A 147 9.42 -3.34 9.68
N GLY A 148 9.37 -2.91 8.41
CA GLY A 148 9.05 -1.54 8.06
C GLY A 148 10.16 -0.52 8.35
N GLY A 149 11.43 -0.95 8.43
CA GLY A 149 12.57 -0.08 8.72
C GLY A 149 12.98 0.86 7.57
N ASN A 150 12.42 0.67 6.37
CA ASN A 150 12.69 1.53 5.21
C ASN A 150 11.68 2.65 5.07
N THR A 151 12.11 3.77 4.47
CA THR A 151 11.20 4.78 3.91
C THR A 151 11.40 4.81 2.39
N GLY A 152 10.30 4.65 1.64
CA GLY A 152 10.35 4.44 0.19
C GLY A 152 10.87 3.06 -0.20
N LYS A 153 11.57 2.95 -1.31
CA LYS A 153 12.09 1.68 -1.84
C LYS A 153 13.37 1.26 -1.11
N MET A 154 13.41 0.03 -0.56
CA MET A 154 14.65 -0.56 -0.09
C MET A 154 15.50 -1.00 -1.28
N VAL A 155 16.74 -0.57 -1.34
CA VAL A 155 17.72 -0.86 -2.41
C VAL A 155 19.03 -1.31 -1.78
N VAL A 156 19.64 -2.36 -2.34
CA VAL A 156 21.01 -2.76 -2.01
C VAL A 156 21.91 -2.40 -3.17
N ARG A 157 22.85 -1.49 -2.95
CA ARG A 157 23.85 -1.10 -3.94
C ARG A 157 24.99 -2.10 -3.89
N LEU A 158 25.25 -2.77 -5.00
CA LEU A 158 26.42 -3.63 -5.14
C LEU A 158 27.64 -2.79 -5.53
N ALA A 159 28.82 -3.17 -5.04
CA ALA A 159 30.06 -2.58 -5.53
C ALA A 159 30.24 -2.89 -7.02
N GLU A 160 30.81 -1.93 -7.75
CA GLU A 160 31.22 -2.13 -9.16
C GLU A 160 32.39 -3.12 -9.24
#